data_c80718f1032c4b87521d445a51c697e0
#
_entry.id   c80718f1032c4b87521d445a51c697e0
#
_cell.length_a   1.000
_cell.length_b   1.000
_cell.length_c   1.000
_cell.angle_alpha   90.00
_cell.angle_beta   90.00
_cell.angle_gamma   90.00
#
_symmetry.space_group_name_H-M   'P 1'
#
loop_
_entity.id
_entity.type
_entity.pdbx_description
1 polymer ?
#
loop_
_entity_poly.entity_id
_entity_poly.type
_entity_poly.pdbx_seq_one_letter_code
_entity_poly.pdbx_strand_id
1 'polypeptide(L)'
;MTYKASNKKEIEVVIVRKNNKHIYFRVKEDLKIYVTCPIYLSANNILKMIGENEKDILRMYDKAYEKSRDNELFLYLGKKYYIVIKEDNVGVTFESDNVITPSKKALELFYNTEVDRVFKSEVEIAKKCFTNLPEFTLKYRNMLTRWGVCNPSKKTVTLNTELLKKDINLLDYVIIHELCHFFEPNHSKKFWYLVGLAYPDYKNARKALKS
;
A
#
# COMPACT_ATOMS: atom_id res chain seq x y z
N MET A 1 31.11 -10.02 -3.83
CA MET A 1 32.07 -9.91 -2.72
C MET A 1 31.37 -9.28 -1.53
N THR A 2 31.96 -9.39 -0.32
CA THR A 2 31.29 -8.92 0.90
C THR A 2 32.08 -7.78 1.52
N TYR A 3 31.42 -6.74 1.99
CA TYR A 3 31.98 -5.67 2.80
C TYR A 3 31.53 -5.83 4.24
N LYS A 4 32.49 -5.79 5.18
CA LYS A 4 32.21 -5.84 6.61
C LYS A 4 32.23 -4.42 7.18
N ALA A 5 31.06 -3.92 7.55
CA ALA A 5 30.90 -2.58 8.08
C ALA A 5 31.36 -2.49 9.55
N SER A 6 31.61 -1.26 10.03
CA SER A 6 32.04 -0.98 11.42
C SER A 6 31.03 -1.49 12.47
N ASN A 7 29.75 -1.53 12.14
CA ASN A 7 28.68 -2.09 12.97
C ASN A 7 28.55 -3.63 12.90
N LYS A 8 29.57 -4.32 12.37
CA LYS A 8 29.64 -5.77 12.16
C LYS A 8 28.66 -6.36 11.15
N LYS A 9 27.88 -5.54 10.42
CA LYS A 9 27.05 -6.03 9.31
C LYS A 9 27.94 -6.47 8.15
N GLU A 10 27.62 -7.64 7.59
CA GLU A 10 28.21 -8.12 6.34
C GLU A 10 27.25 -7.83 5.21
N ILE A 11 27.68 -7.02 4.24
CA ILE A 11 26.84 -6.54 3.14
C ILE A 11 27.45 -7.03 1.82
N GLU A 12 26.62 -7.67 1.00
CA GLU A 12 27.05 -8.12 -0.32
C GLU A 12 27.29 -6.93 -1.24
N VAL A 13 28.42 -6.93 -1.96
CA VAL A 13 28.81 -5.89 -2.90
C VAL A 13 28.77 -6.44 -4.32
N VAL A 14 27.98 -5.81 -5.17
CA VAL A 14 27.86 -6.09 -6.60
C VAL A 14 28.56 -5.00 -7.39
N ILE A 15 29.61 -5.38 -8.14
CA ILE A 15 30.41 -4.45 -8.95
C ILE A 15 29.89 -4.44 -10.38
N VAL A 16 29.52 -3.25 -10.85
CA VAL A 16 29.10 -3.00 -12.24
C VAL A 16 30.17 -2.15 -12.91
N ARG A 17 30.97 -2.78 -13.76
CA ARG A 17 32.04 -2.11 -14.49
C ARG A 17 31.51 -1.44 -15.75
N LYS A 18 31.80 -0.14 -15.91
CA LYS A 18 31.39 0.66 -17.09
C LYS A 18 32.54 1.52 -17.57
N ASN A 19 32.50 1.93 -18.82
CA ASN A 19 33.43 2.92 -19.36
C ASN A 19 32.98 4.34 -18.93
N ASN A 20 33.20 4.65 -17.65
CA ASN A 20 32.89 5.98 -17.05
C ASN A 20 34.05 6.44 -16.20
N LYS A 21 34.07 7.74 -15.84
CA LYS A 21 35.12 8.36 -15.01
C LYS A 21 34.73 8.44 -13.53
N HIS A 22 33.47 8.23 -13.19
CA HIS A 22 32.94 8.41 -11.84
C HIS A 22 32.54 7.10 -11.22
N ILE A 23 32.58 7.06 -9.89
CA ILE A 23 32.14 5.94 -9.08
C ILE A 23 30.82 6.33 -8.42
N TYR A 24 29.86 5.41 -8.46
CA TYR A 24 28.56 5.60 -7.84
C TYR A 24 28.23 4.44 -6.93
N PHE A 25 27.78 4.76 -5.72
CA PHE A 25 27.27 3.81 -4.75
C PHE A 25 25.75 3.88 -4.70
N ARG A 26 25.10 2.73 -4.69
CA ARG A 26 23.65 2.60 -4.51
C ARG A 26 23.36 1.38 -3.65
N VAL A 27 22.43 1.50 -2.71
CA VAL A 27 21.83 0.35 -2.04
C VAL A 27 20.44 0.17 -2.58
N LYS A 28 20.10 -1.06 -3.01
CA LYS A 28 18.78 -1.40 -3.54
C LYS A 28 17.95 -2.14 -2.48
N GLU A 29 16.70 -2.46 -2.81
CA GLU A 29 15.76 -3.16 -1.93
C GLU A 29 16.21 -4.58 -1.55
N ASP A 30 17.12 -5.18 -2.32
CA ASP A 30 17.79 -6.45 -2.00
C ASP A 30 18.92 -6.31 -0.97
N LEU A 31 19.08 -5.13 -0.40
CA LEU A 31 20.05 -4.77 0.64
C LEU A 31 21.51 -5.00 0.24
N LYS A 32 21.83 -5.01 -1.06
CA LYS A 32 23.18 -5.10 -1.60
C LYS A 32 23.73 -3.73 -1.98
N ILE A 33 25.05 -3.55 -1.81
CA ILE A 33 25.74 -2.35 -2.28
C ILE A 33 26.09 -2.54 -3.76
N TYR A 34 25.52 -1.75 -4.64
CA TYR A 34 25.84 -1.70 -6.06
C TYR A 34 26.88 -0.59 -6.29
N VAL A 35 28.06 -0.98 -6.76
CA VAL A 35 29.13 -0.05 -7.10
C VAL A 35 29.30 -0.01 -8.60
N THR A 36 28.91 1.12 -9.22
CA THR A 36 29.19 1.37 -10.64
C THR A 36 30.53 2.10 -10.73
N CYS A 37 31.52 1.51 -11.40
CA CYS A 37 32.88 2.03 -11.43
C CYS A 37 33.57 1.82 -12.79
N PRO A 38 34.71 2.55 -13.05
CA PRO A 38 35.57 2.32 -14.20
C PRO A 38 36.13 0.88 -14.24
N ILE A 39 36.43 0.40 -15.47
CA ILE A 39 36.89 -0.97 -15.72
C ILE A 39 38.20 -1.27 -15.01
N TYR A 40 39.12 -0.28 -14.91
CA TYR A 40 40.46 -0.45 -14.35
C TYR A 40 40.51 -0.51 -12.81
N LEU A 41 39.41 -0.26 -12.11
CA LEU A 41 39.42 -0.16 -10.65
C LEU A 41 39.49 -1.56 -10.01
N SER A 42 40.45 -1.76 -9.10
CA SER A 42 40.59 -3.04 -8.39
C SER A 42 39.52 -3.24 -7.31
N ALA A 43 39.21 -4.49 -6.99
CA ALA A 43 38.26 -4.81 -5.94
C ALA A 43 38.67 -4.25 -4.56
N ASN A 44 39.96 -4.28 -4.24
CA ASN A 44 40.48 -3.76 -2.97
C ASN A 44 40.30 -2.23 -2.87
N ASN A 45 40.53 -1.49 -3.97
CA ASN A 45 40.28 -0.07 -4.00
C ASN A 45 38.78 0.27 -3.82
N ILE A 46 37.88 -0.56 -4.39
CA ILE A 46 36.45 -0.40 -4.20
C ILE A 46 36.07 -0.59 -2.73
N LEU A 47 36.58 -1.65 -2.06
CA LEU A 47 36.32 -1.85 -0.63
C LEU A 47 36.84 -0.70 0.23
N LYS A 48 38.04 -0.18 -0.07
CA LYS A 48 38.59 1.00 0.62
C LYS A 48 37.67 2.20 0.46
N MET A 49 37.21 2.49 -0.76
CA MET A 49 36.30 3.60 -1.04
C MET A 49 34.92 3.44 -0.40
N ILE A 50 34.41 2.20 -0.27
CA ILE A 50 33.21 1.90 0.53
C ILE A 50 33.44 2.29 1.98
N GLY A 51 34.61 1.94 2.57
CA GLY A 51 34.95 2.31 3.94
C GLY A 51 35.06 3.82 4.16
N GLU A 52 35.66 4.54 3.21
CA GLU A 52 35.77 6.01 3.25
C GLU A 52 34.39 6.70 3.18
N ASN A 53 33.40 6.08 2.54
CA ASN A 53 32.02 6.59 2.38
C ASN A 53 31.01 5.79 3.22
N GLU A 54 31.45 5.03 4.23
CA GLU A 54 30.63 4.10 4.98
C GLU A 54 29.40 4.75 5.60
N LYS A 55 29.52 5.93 6.17
CA LYS A 55 28.40 6.65 6.82
C LYS A 55 27.24 6.90 5.84
N ASP A 56 27.54 7.34 4.64
CA ASP A 56 26.50 7.61 3.64
C ASP A 56 25.93 6.31 3.06
N ILE A 57 26.76 5.31 2.89
CA ILE A 57 26.33 3.97 2.42
C ILE A 57 25.42 3.29 3.45
N LEU A 58 25.76 3.35 4.74
CA LEU A 58 24.89 2.83 5.81
C LEU A 58 23.58 3.58 5.89
N ARG A 59 23.57 4.90 5.71
CA ARG A 59 22.34 5.69 5.60
C ARG A 59 21.46 5.27 4.41
N MET A 60 22.06 4.97 3.25
CA MET A 60 21.33 4.42 2.09
C MET A 60 20.82 3.00 2.41
N TYR A 61 21.61 2.20 3.13
CA TYR A 61 21.21 0.86 3.56
C TYR A 61 19.99 0.90 4.48
N ASP A 62 20.00 1.76 5.48
CA ASP A 62 18.89 1.89 6.43
C ASP A 62 17.61 2.34 5.72
N LYS A 63 17.70 3.31 4.79
CA LYS A 63 16.56 3.71 3.95
C LYS A 63 16.05 2.56 3.06
N ALA A 64 16.95 1.79 2.46
CA ALA A 64 16.57 0.64 1.65
C ALA A 64 15.94 -0.47 2.51
N TYR A 65 16.44 -0.66 3.74
CA TYR A 65 15.92 -1.62 4.71
C TYR A 65 14.50 -1.24 5.19
N GLU A 66 14.27 0.04 5.52
CA GLU A 66 12.92 0.52 5.86
C GLU A 66 11.96 0.32 4.70
N LYS A 67 12.38 0.67 3.49
CA LYS A 67 11.56 0.49 2.28
C LYS A 67 11.31 -0.99 1.97
N SER A 68 12.28 -1.89 2.17
CA SER A 68 12.08 -3.34 1.99
C SER A 68 11.08 -3.89 3.00
N ARG A 69 11.11 -3.41 4.25
CA ARG A 69 10.12 -3.77 5.28
C ARG A 69 8.72 -3.26 4.95
N ASP A 70 8.59 -2.07 4.38
CA ASP A 70 7.29 -1.55 3.93
C ASP A 70 6.72 -2.40 2.79
N ASN A 71 7.57 -2.95 1.91
CA ASN A 71 7.18 -3.91 0.87
C ASN A 71 6.80 -5.30 1.41
N GLU A 72 7.16 -5.60 2.66
CA GLU A 72 6.78 -6.81 3.39
C GLU A 72 5.53 -6.62 4.25
N LEU A 73 4.93 -5.43 4.22
CA LEU A 73 3.71 -5.13 4.96
C LEU A 73 2.47 -5.33 4.10
N PHE A 74 1.51 -6.04 4.67
CA PHE A 74 0.17 -6.19 4.15
C PHE A 74 -0.79 -5.33 4.98
N LEU A 75 -1.45 -4.39 4.33
CA LEU A 75 -2.45 -3.52 4.95
C LEU A 75 -3.84 -4.12 4.72
N TYR A 76 -4.60 -4.33 5.79
CA TYR A 76 -5.93 -4.90 5.73
C TYR A 76 -6.81 -4.34 6.86
N LEU A 77 -7.91 -3.69 6.48
CA LEU A 77 -8.89 -3.06 7.39
C LEU A 77 -8.23 -2.18 8.48
N GLY A 78 -7.31 -1.30 8.05
CA GLY A 78 -6.60 -0.36 8.93
C GLY A 78 -5.44 -0.96 9.73
N LYS A 79 -5.25 -2.28 9.70
CA LYS A 79 -4.16 -2.96 10.40
C LYS A 79 -2.99 -3.26 9.46
N LYS A 80 -1.78 -3.31 10.04
CA LYS A 80 -0.55 -3.68 9.36
C LYS A 80 -0.14 -5.08 9.78
N TYR A 81 0.17 -5.92 8.81
CA TYR A 81 0.64 -7.29 9.02
C TYR A 81 1.96 -7.51 8.30
N TYR A 82 2.88 -8.24 8.92
CA TYR A 82 4.09 -8.70 8.25
C TYR A 82 3.78 -9.91 7.39
N ILE A 83 4.25 -9.91 6.14
CA ILE A 83 4.04 -11.03 5.22
C ILE A 83 5.03 -12.15 5.55
N VAL A 84 4.50 -13.33 5.86
CA VAL A 84 5.27 -14.55 6.09
C VAL A 84 4.90 -15.57 5.02
N ILE A 85 5.86 -15.92 4.17
CA ILE A 85 5.64 -16.95 3.14
C ILE A 85 5.99 -18.32 3.72
N LYS A 86 5.00 -19.21 3.73
CA LYS A 86 5.13 -20.62 4.06
C LYS A 86 4.46 -21.43 2.95
N GLU A 87 5.25 -22.10 2.11
CA GLU A 87 4.76 -22.78 0.90
C GLU A 87 3.76 -23.90 1.19
N ASP A 88 3.85 -24.52 2.39
CA ASP A 88 2.94 -25.57 2.88
C ASP A 88 1.64 -25.03 3.51
N ASN A 89 1.50 -23.71 3.66
CA ASN A 89 0.29 -23.11 4.23
C ASN A 89 -0.90 -23.25 3.28
N VAL A 90 -2.05 -23.62 3.83
CA VAL A 90 -3.30 -23.70 3.06
C VAL A 90 -4.01 -22.35 3.09
N GLY A 91 -3.90 -21.61 2.00
CA GLY A 91 -4.55 -20.30 1.85
C GLY A 91 -3.81 -19.16 2.58
N VAL A 92 -4.58 -18.15 3.01
CA VAL A 92 -4.08 -16.99 3.75
C VAL A 92 -4.66 -17.00 5.15
N THR A 93 -3.79 -16.95 6.16
CA THR A 93 -4.19 -16.92 7.57
C THR A 93 -3.54 -15.76 8.30
N PHE A 94 -4.18 -15.28 9.37
CA PHE A 94 -3.68 -14.19 10.21
C PHE A 94 -3.32 -14.71 11.59
N GLU A 95 -2.09 -14.45 12.04
CA GLU A 95 -1.59 -14.83 13.36
C GLU A 95 -0.89 -13.63 14.00
N SER A 96 -1.47 -13.08 15.05
CA SER A 96 -1.00 -11.83 15.68
C SER A 96 -0.82 -10.71 14.65
N ASP A 97 0.43 -10.25 14.45
CA ASP A 97 0.78 -9.20 13.50
C ASP A 97 1.30 -9.75 12.15
N ASN A 98 1.10 -11.05 11.88
CA ASN A 98 1.55 -11.69 10.66
C ASN A 98 0.37 -12.10 9.78
N VAL A 99 0.56 -11.99 8.46
CA VAL A 99 -0.25 -12.65 7.45
C VAL A 99 0.57 -13.78 6.83
N ILE A 100 0.13 -15.02 7.02
CA ILE A 100 0.81 -16.22 6.51
C ILE A 100 0.15 -16.61 5.20
N THR A 101 0.97 -16.80 4.16
CA THR A 101 0.49 -17.11 2.82
C THR A 101 1.47 -18.07 2.11
N PRO A 102 0.98 -18.98 1.24
CA PRO A 102 1.88 -19.85 0.47
C PRO A 102 2.69 -19.08 -0.60
N SER A 103 2.19 -17.92 -1.06
CA SER A 103 2.89 -17.10 -2.05
C SER A 103 2.31 -15.69 -2.11
N LYS A 104 3.06 -14.75 -2.70
CA LYS A 104 2.56 -13.38 -2.99
C LYS A 104 1.33 -13.40 -3.90
N LYS A 105 1.25 -14.33 -4.85
CA LYS A 105 0.09 -14.50 -5.74
C LYS A 105 -1.16 -14.94 -4.98
N ALA A 106 -1.00 -15.84 -4.01
CA ALA A 106 -2.11 -16.25 -3.14
C ALA A 106 -2.63 -15.10 -2.28
N LEU A 107 -1.72 -14.25 -1.78
CA LEU A 107 -2.09 -13.06 -1.01
C LEU A 107 -2.83 -12.03 -1.88
N GLU A 108 -2.43 -11.83 -3.13
CA GLU A 108 -3.11 -10.95 -4.09
C GLU A 108 -4.52 -11.47 -4.41
N LEU A 109 -4.66 -12.78 -4.64
CA LEU A 109 -5.96 -13.40 -4.87
C LEU A 109 -6.87 -13.24 -3.65
N PHE A 110 -6.36 -13.48 -2.45
CA PHE A 110 -7.07 -13.24 -1.19
C PHE A 110 -7.54 -11.78 -1.11
N TYR A 111 -6.65 -10.81 -1.37
CA TYR A 111 -6.99 -9.38 -1.34
C TYR A 111 -8.17 -9.06 -2.26
N ASN A 112 -8.14 -9.55 -3.50
CA ASN A 112 -9.20 -9.32 -4.47
C ASN A 112 -10.53 -9.97 -4.05
N THR A 113 -10.49 -11.15 -3.46
CA THR A 113 -11.67 -11.84 -2.90
C THR A 113 -12.25 -11.06 -1.72
N GLU A 114 -11.38 -10.54 -0.85
CA GLU A 114 -11.81 -9.75 0.30
C GLU A 114 -12.39 -8.38 -0.09
N VAL A 115 -11.87 -7.74 -1.15
CA VAL A 115 -12.49 -6.53 -1.70
C VAL A 115 -13.95 -6.80 -2.05
N ASP A 116 -14.23 -7.87 -2.79
CA ASP A 116 -15.61 -8.20 -3.17
C ASP A 116 -16.48 -8.51 -1.95
N ARG A 117 -15.99 -9.36 -1.05
CA ARG A 117 -16.72 -9.80 0.15
C ARG A 117 -17.02 -8.63 1.10
N VAL A 118 -15.99 -7.87 1.49
CA VAL A 118 -16.12 -6.78 2.47
C VAL A 118 -16.96 -5.66 1.90
N PHE A 119 -16.67 -5.22 0.68
CA PHE A 119 -17.36 -4.07 0.09
C PHE A 119 -18.84 -4.35 -0.17
N LYS A 120 -19.19 -5.57 -0.59
CA LYS A 120 -20.60 -5.97 -0.70
C LYS A 120 -21.31 -5.95 0.66
N SER A 121 -20.66 -6.50 1.69
CA SER A 121 -21.22 -6.52 3.05
C SER A 121 -21.50 -5.10 3.55
N GLU A 122 -20.51 -4.20 3.45
CA GLU A 122 -20.65 -2.83 3.95
C GLU A 122 -21.64 -2.01 3.12
N VAL A 123 -21.74 -2.24 1.81
CA VAL A 123 -22.77 -1.61 0.96
C VAL A 123 -24.17 -2.06 1.41
N GLU A 124 -24.39 -3.34 1.71
CA GLU A 124 -25.70 -3.81 2.19
C GLU A 124 -26.06 -3.24 3.58
N ILE A 125 -25.06 -2.99 4.43
CA ILE A 125 -25.26 -2.28 5.71
C ILE A 125 -25.63 -0.82 5.45
N ALA A 126 -24.87 -0.13 4.60
CA ALA A 126 -25.08 1.30 4.29
C ALA A 126 -26.43 1.56 3.60
N LYS A 127 -26.92 0.65 2.75
CA LYS A 127 -28.24 0.76 2.12
C LYS A 127 -29.38 0.94 3.13
N LYS A 128 -29.26 0.38 4.32
CA LYS A 128 -30.28 0.48 5.39
C LYS A 128 -30.44 1.91 5.93
N CYS A 129 -29.46 2.77 5.70
CA CYS A 129 -29.52 4.19 6.09
C CYS A 129 -30.38 5.04 5.15
N PHE A 130 -30.83 4.48 4.01
CA PHE A 130 -31.52 5.23 2.99
C PHE A 130 -32.91 4.63 2.69
N THR A 131 -33.90 5.50 2.54
CA THR A 131 -35.20 5.16 1.95
C THR A 131 -35.19 5.52 0.47
N ASN A 132 -35.80 4.69 -0.37
CA ASN A 132 -35.92 4.92 -1.81
C ASN A 132 -34.58 5.02 -2.58
N LEU A 133 -33.54 4.31 -2.10
CA LEU A 133 -32.30 4.19 -2.84
C LEU A 133 -32.55 3.37 -4.13
N PRO A 134 -32.18 3.87 -5.31
CA PRO A 134 -32.35 3.12 -6.55
C PRO A 134 -31.46 1.88 -6.58
N GLU A 135 -31.87 0.85 -7.28
CA GLU A 135 -30.99 -0.27 -7.60
C GLU A 135 -29.82 0.20 -8.44
N PHE A 136 -28.61 -0.26 -8.10
CA PHE A 136 -27.38 0.13 -8.77
C PHE A 136 -26.40 -1.03 -8.89
N THR A 137 -25.45 -0.88 -9.82
CA THR A 137 -24.33 -1.81 -10.00
C THR A 137 -23.13 -1.34 -9.21
N LEU A 138 -22.61 -2.19 -8.33
CA LEU A 138 -21.35 -1.96 -7.61
C LEU A 138 -20.17 -2.42 -8.46
N LYS A 139 -19.13 -1.59 -8.53
CA LYS A 139 -17.88 -1.86 -9.25
C LYS A 139 -16.68 -1.56 -8.37
N TYR A 140 -15.57 -2.22 -8.64
CA TYR A 140 -14.30 -2.01 -7.94
C TYR A 140 -13.22 -1.61 -8.95
N ARG A 141 -12.39 -0.66 -8.55
CA ARG A 141 -11.28 -0.21 -9.39
C ARG A 141 -10.17 0.38 -8.52
N ASN A 142 -8.91 0.13 -8.84
CA ASN A 142 -7.82 0.90 -8.30
C ASN A 142 -7.81 2.29 -8.95
N MET A 143 -7.91 3.35 -8.14
CA MET A 143 -7.98 4.75 -8.60
C MET A 143 -6.92 5.59 -7.88
N LEU A 144 -6.21 6.44 -8.63
CA LEU A 144 -5.13 7.26 -8.08
C LEU A 144 -5.60 8.49 -7.30
N THR A 145 -6.76 9.07 -7.67
CA THR A 145 -7.18 10.41 -7.20
C THR A 145 -8.51 10.42 -6.46
N ARG A 146 -9.22 9.30 -6.40
CA ARG A 146 -10.57 9.23 -5.83
C ARG A 146 -10.75 7.95 -5.02
N TRP A 147 -11.55 8.04 -3.97
CA TRP A 147 -11.93 6.89 -3.16
C TRP A 147 -13.21 6.20 -3.64
N GLY A 148 -14.10 6.97 -4.27
CA GLY A 148 -15.31 6.47 -4.88
C GLY A 148 -15.80 7.36 -6.02
N VAL A 149 -16.76 6.86 -6.80
CA VAL A 149 -17.48 7.58 -7.85
C VAL A 149 -18.88 7.03 -7.96
N CYS A 150 -19.89 7.86 -7.76
CA CYS A 150 -21.27 7.56 -8.12
C CYS A 150 -21.62 8.16 -9.49
N ASN A 151 -22.33 7.39 -10.32
CA ASN A 151 -22.94 7.88 -11.53
C ASN A 151 -24.47 7.60 -11.45
N PRO A 152 -25.28 8.57 -11.03
CA PRO A 152 -26.72 8.38 -10.87
C PRO A 152 -27.43 8.00 -12.18
N SER A 153 -27.03 8.59 -13.31
CA SER A 153 -27.66 8.32 -14.61
C SER A 153 -27.40 6.89 -15.09
N LYS A 154 -26.20 6.34 -14.82
CA LYS A 154 -25.84 4.94 -15.15
C LYS A 154 -26.17 3.97 -14.03
N LYS A 155 -26.67 4.46 -12.92
CA LYS A 155 -26.93 3.67 -11.70
C LYS A 155 -25.73 2.81 -11.33
N THR A 156 -24.54 3.42 -11.20
CA THR A 156 -23.31 2.70 -10.84
C THR A 156 -22.58 3.42 -9.72
N VAL A 157 -22.08 2.63 -8.76
CA VAL A 157 -21.15 3.08 -7.73
C VAL A 157 -19.85 2.31 -7.93
N THR A 158 -18.74 3.03 -8.05
CA THR A 158 -17.40 2.45 -8.17
C THR A 158 -16.60 2.81 -6.92
N LEU A 159 -16.07 1.83 -6.22
CA LEU A 159 -15.25 2.00 -5.04
C LEU A 159 -13.78 1.69 -5.35
N ASN A 160 -12.88 2.44 -4.73
CA ASN A 160 -11.45 2.22 -4.85
C ASN A 160 -11.02 1.00 -4.02
N THR A 161 -10.37 0.04 -4.66
CA THR A 161 -9.88 -1.18 -3.98
C THR A 161 -8.92 -0.89 -2.84
N GLU A 162 -8.18 0.24 -2.89
CA GLU A 162 -7.28 0.69 -1.82
C GLU A 162 -7.99 1.00 -0.48
N LEU A 163 -9.32 1.13 -0.50
CA LEU A 163 -10.12 1.28 0.73
C LEU A 163 -10.05 0.06 1.64
N LEU A 164 -9.79 -1.14 1.09
CA LEU A 164 -9.58 -2.33 1.92
C LEU A 164 -8.35 -2.23 2.83
N LYS A 165 -7.39 -1.37 2.48
CA LYS A 165 -6.21 -1.08 3.31
C LYS A 165 -6.50 -0.08 4.45
N LYS A 166 -7.62 0.62 4.39
CA LYS A 166 -8.02 1.65 5.36
C LYS A 166 -8.89 1.04 6.46
N ASP A 167 -9.06 1.80 7.54
CA ASP A 167 -10.02 1.44 8.58
C ASP A 167 -11.43 1.27 7.98
N ILE A 168 -12.18 0.30 8.47
CA ILE A 168 -13.52 -0.03 7.96
C ILE A 168 -14.46 1.19 8.01
N ASN A 169 -14.35 2.04 9.03
CA ASN A 169 -15.13 3.25 9.17
C ASN A 169 -14.91 4.25 8.00
N LEU A 170 -13.72 4.22 7.38
CA LEU A 170 -13.43 5.07 6.22
C LEU A 170 -14.06 4.50 4.94
N LEU A 171 -14.14 3.17 4.82
CA LEU A 171 -14.89 2.52 3.75
C LEU A 171 -16.38 2.86 3.86
N ASP A 172 -16.97 2.73 5.05
CA ASP A 172 -18.37 3.06 5.32
C ASP A 172 -18.69 4.50 4.97
N TYR A 173 -17.83 5.43 5.39
CA TYR A 173 -17.98 6.83 5.03
C TYR A 173 -17.98 7.04 3.52
N VAL A 174 -17.06 6.42 2.77
CA VAL A 174 -17.02 6.57 1.31
C VAL A 174 -18.26 5.97 0.66
N ILE A 175 -18.70 4.79 1.10
CA ILE A 175 -19.94 4.18 0.60
C ILE A 175 -21.12 5.13 0.80
N ILE A 176 -21.34 5.62 2.01
CA ILE A 176 -22.43 6.56 2.33
C ILE A 176 -22.33 7.83 1.50
N HIS A 177 -21.11 8.38 1.34
CA HIS A 177 -20.86 9.53 0.50
C HIS A 177 -21.33 9.32 -0.95
N GLU A 178 -20.94 8.20 -1.54
CA GLU A 178 -21.31 7.86 -2.91
C GLU A 178 -22.82 7.58 -3.05
N LEU A 179 -23.43 6.93 -2.06
CA LEU A 179 -24.87 6.67 -2.07
C LEU A 179 -25.69 7.98 -1.95
N CYS A 180 -25.22 8.98 -1.21
CA CYS A 180 -25.85 10.28 -1.12
C CYS A 180 -25.95 11.00 -2.49
N HIS A 181 -25.05 10.70 -3.43
CA HIS A 181 -25.08 11.27 -4.78
C HIS A 181 -26.26 10.81 -5.62
N PHE A 182 -26.98 9.77 -5.28
CA PHE A 182 -28.24 9.41 -5.90
C PHE A 182 -29.36 10.41 -5.59
N PHE A 183 -29.26 11.12 -4.47
CA PHE A 183 -30.26 12.10 -4.00
C PHE A 183 -29.82 13.54 -4.25
N GLU A 184 -28.52 13.81 -4.19
CA GLU A 184 -27.94 15.14 -4.38
C GLU A 184 -26.62 15.02 -5.15
N PRO A 185 -26.60 15.35 -6.45
CA PRO A 185 -25.39 15.18 -7.29
C PRO A 185 -24.22 16.07 -6.91
N ASN A 186 -24.49 17.24 -6.32
CA ASN A 186 -23.48 18.22 -5.98
C ASN A 186 -23.21 18.23 -4.47
N HIS A 187 -21.99 18.58 -4.07
CA HIS A 187 -21.60 18.72 -2.66
C HIS A 187 -22.18 19.99 -2.01
N SER A 188 -23.48 20.21 -2.16
CA SER A 188 -24.25 21.33 -1.60
C SER A 188 -24.40 21.19 -0.08
N LYS A 189 -25.01 22.21 0.58
CA LYS A 189 -25.40 22.11 1.99
C LYS A 189 -26.33 20.93 2.24
N LYS A 190 -27.25 20.65 1.28
CA LYS A 190 -28.20 19.54 1.36
C LYS A 190 -27.46 18.19 1.27
N PHE A 191 -26.46 18.07 0.40
CA PHE A 191 -25.61 16.87 0.33
C PHE A 191 -24.95 16.57 1.68
N TRP A 192 -24.26 17.56 2.25
CA TRP A 192 -23.56 17.36 3.54
C TRP A 192 -24.51 17.12 4.70
N TYR A 193 -25.73 17.65 4.63
CA TYR A 193 -26.79 17.31 5.58
C TYR A 193 -27.17 15.83 5.48
N LEU A 194 -27.41 15.30 4.27
CA LEU A 194 -27.71 13.89 4.06
C LEU A 194 -26.57 12.97 4.52
N VAL A 195 -25.33 13.30 4.17
CA VAL A 195 -24.16 12.55 4.65
C VAL A 195 -24.10 12.55 6.16
N GLY A 196 -24.32 13.72 6.81
CA GLY A 196 -24.26 13.84 8.27
C GLY A 196 -25.38 13.09 9.01
N LEU A 197 -26.55 12.91 8.40
CA LEU A 197 -27.62 12.06 8.93
C LEU A 197 -27.23 10.59 8.93
N ALA A 198 -26.67 10.09 7.83
CA ALA A 198 -26.30 8.69 7.67
C ALA A 198 -24.96 8.34 8.31
N TYR A 199 -24.02 9.30 8.36
CA TYR A 199 -22.69 9.14 8.97
C TYR A 199 -22.29 10.41 9.75
N PRO A 200 -22.64 10.53 11.03
CA PRO A 200 -22.42 11.75 11.82
C PRO A 200 -20.97 12.21 11.90
N ASP A 201 -20.01 11.26 11.95
CA ASP A 201 -18.56 11.55 12.04
C ASP A 201 -17.87 11.80 10.70
N TYR A 202 -18.63 12.15 9.65
CA TYR A 202 -18.11 12.33 8.29
C TYR A 202 -16.96 13.34 8.17
N LYS A 203 -16.91 14.35 9.06
CA LYS A 203 -15.85 15.39 9.00
C LYS A 203 -14.48 14.80 9.35
N ASN A 204 -14.41 13.94 10.36
CA ASN A 204 -13.17 13.26 10.76
C ASN A 204 -12.76 12.22 9.71
N ALA A 205 -13.70 11.40 9.22
CA ALA A 205 -13.43 10.43 8.17
C ALA A 205 -12.89 11.12 6.89
N ARG A 206 -13.52 12.24 6.48
CA ARG A 206 -13.06 13.04 5.33
C ARG A 206 -11.65 13.59 5.53
N LYS A 207 -11.29 14.02 6.74
CA LYS A 207 -9.94 14.51 7.07
C LYS A 207 -8.94 13.37 6.99
N ALA A 208 -9.25 12.21 7.55
CA ALA A 208 -8.39 11.02 7.54
C ALA A 208 -8.09 10.48 6.14
N LEU A 209 -9.01 10.62 5.17
CA LEU A 209 -8.80 10.21 3.79
C LEU A 209 -7.98 11.21 2.95
N LYS A 210 -7.69 12.41 3.46
CA LYS A 210 -6.86 13.42 2.79
C LYS A 210 -5.40 13.35 3.23
N SER A 211 -5.12 12.69 4.37
CA SER A 211 -3.77 12.41 4.88
C SER A 211 -3.19 11.17 4.21
#